data_0ff849ca651e2c87f367348ce4095bcf
#
_entry.id   0ff849ca651e2c87f367348ce4095bcf
#
_cell.length_a   1.000
_cell.length_b   1.000
_cell.length_c   1.000
_cell.angle_alpha   90.00
_cell.angle_beta   90.00
_cell.angle_gamma   90.00
#
_symmetry.space_group_name_H-M   'P 1'
#
loop_
_entity.id
_entity.type
_entity.pdbx_description
1 polymer ?
#
loop_
_entity_poly.entity_id
_entity_poly.type
_entity_poly.pdbx_seq_one_letter_code
_entity_poly.pdbx_strand_id
1 'polypeptide(L)'
;KTRRTRRTKKSKTRGSTSSKIRQAKFTAPVIPGSPRSNTNQRRDLSPLALVTLINNKLPDVVAKQMVPPRLQLRTGRLAQSARVIDVQATSQGFPSIGYTYDKDPYQVFEASSGTRFSDRERDPRTLIDASIREIAATLFTGRLFTRRI
;
A
#
# COMPACT_ATOMS: atom_id res chain seq x y z
N LYS A 1 51.30 -76.43 0.69
CA LYS A 1 50.20 -77.12 -0.03
C LYS A 1 49.38 -76.08 -0.80
N THR A 2 49.57 -76.14 -2.09
CA THR A 2 48.97 -75.39 -3.16
C THR A 2 47.51 -75.80 -3.40
N ARG A 3 46.60 -74.79 -3.63
CA ARG A 3 45.35 -75.01 -4.34
C ARG A 3 44.91 -73.77 -5.02
N ARG A 4 45.28 -73.59 -6.14
CA ARG A 4 44.79 -73.58 -7.52
C ARG A 4 43.43 -72.86 -7.68
N THR A 5 43.48 -71.65 -8.20
CA THR A 5 42.46 -70.79 -8.72
C THR A 5 41.68 -71.42 -9.87
N ARG A 6 40.37 -71.24 -9.88
CA ARG A 6 39.51 -71.55 -11.02
C ARG A 6 38.89 -70.29 -11.58
N ARG A 7 39.35 -70.00 -12.75
CA ARG A 7 38.96 -68.90 -13.62
C ARG A 7 37.66 -69.28 -14.30
N THR A 8 36.58 -68.53 -14.08
CA THR A 8 35.32 -68.69 -14.80
C THR A 8 35.16 -67.55 -15.82
N LYS A 9 34.75 -67.97 -16.97
CA LYS A 9 34.68 -67.23 -18.23
C LYS A 9 33.62 -66.16 -18.26
N LYS A 10 33.94 -65.06 -18.82
CA LYS A 10 33.17 -63.94 -19.28
C LYS A 10 32.13 -64.36 -20.33
N SER A 11 30.85 -64.20 -20.05
CA SER A 11 29.80 -64.26 -21.08
C SER A 11 29.51 -62.87 -21.60
N LYS A 12 29.63 -62.78 -22.89
CA LYS A 12 29.43 -61.57 -23.69
C LYS A 12 27.95 -61.53 -24.09
N THR A 13 27.16 -60.69 -23.46
CA THR A 13 25.77 -60.47 -23.87
C THR A 13 25.68 -59.27 -24.78
N ARG A 14 25.05 -59.47 -25.89
CA ARG A 14 24.90 -58.61 -27.04
C ARG A 14 24.13 -57.34 -26.73
N GLY A 15 24.49 -56.29 -27.46
CA GLY A 15 23.93 -54.95 -27.40
C GLY A 15 22.42 -54.86 -27.61
N SER A 16 21.84 -54.01 -26.78
CA SER A 16 20.53 -53.41 -27.03
C SER A 16 20.78 -52.07 -27.64
N THR A 17 20.42 -51.91 -28.90
CA THR A 17 20.35 -50.64 -29.59
C THR A 17 19.16 -49.84 -29.03
N SER A 18 19.44 -49.01 -28.03
CA SER A 18 18.50 -47.99 -27.60
C SER A 18 18.50 -46.86 -28.62
N SER A 19 17.47 -46.80 -29.46
CA SER A 19 17.18 -45.68 -30.34
C SER A 19 16.96 -44.42 -29.50
N LYS A 20 17.91 -43.49 -29.56
CA LYS A 20 17.73 -42.12 -29.04
C LYS A 20 16.64 -41.44 -29.83
N ILE A 21 15.43 -41.43 -29.27
CA ILE A 21 14.39 -40.50 -29.70
C ILE A 21 14.90 -39.11 -29.31
N ARG A 22 15.34 -38.35 -30.31
CA ARG A 22 15.58 -36.92 -30.16
C ARG A 22 14.23 -36.29 -29.88
N GLN A 23 13.98 -35.96 -28.62
CA GLN A 23 12.89 -35.04 -28.27
C GLN A 23 13.21 -33.70 -28.91
N ALA A 24 12.49 -33.38 -29.98
CA ALA A 24 12.46 -32.06 -30.53
C ALA A 24 11.97 -31.11 -29.44
N LYS A 25 12.82 -30.20 -28.99
CA LYS A 25 12.39 -29.09 -28.15
C LYS A 25 11.42 -28.26 -28.96
N PHE A 26 10.12 -28.44 -28.70
CA PHE A 26 9.09 -27.50 -29.15
C PHE A 26 9.36 -26.19 -28.41
N THR A 27 10.07 -25.28 -29.05
CA THR A 27 10.12 -23.89 -28.62
C THR A 27 8.79 -23.28 -29.03
N ALA A 28 7.88 -23.16 -28.09
CA ALA A 28 6.64 -22.42 -28.31
C ALA A 28 7.00 -20.99 -28.75
N PRO A 29 6.32 -20.42 -29.75
CA PRO A 29 6.57 -19.06 -30.17
C PRO A 29 6.33 -18.14 -28.96
N VAL A 30 7.34 -17.37 -28.59
CA VAL A 30 7.23 -16.30 -27.59
C VAL A 30 6.33 -15.25 -28.20
N ILE A 31 5.08 -15.17 -27.73
CA ILE A 31 4.17 -14.08 -28.05
C ILE A 31 4.73 -12.85 -27.32
N PRO A 32 5.25 -11.84 -28.02
CA PRO A 32 5.65 -10.61 -27.38
C PRO A 32 4.40 -9.86 -26.94
N GLY A 33 4.17 -9.74 -25.64
CA GLY A 33 3.07 -8.92 -25.13
C GLY A 33 2.26 -9.48 -23.96
N SER A 34 2.53 -10.66 -23.47
CA SER A 34 1.94 -11.06 -22.18
C SER A 34 2.60 -10.26 -21.05
N PRO A 35 1.87 -9.39 -20.34
CA PRO A 35 2.42 -8.77 -19.15
C PRO A 35 2.68 -9.90 -18.14
N ARG A 36 3.95 -10.17 -17.87
CA ARG A 36 4.32 -11.02 -16.76
C ARG A 36 3.76 -10.33 -15.51
N SER A 37 2.66 -10.86 -14.99
CA SER A 37 2.11 -10.44 -13.72
C SER A 37 3.17 -10.77 -12.64
N ASN A 38 3.97 -9.76 -12.32
CA ASN A 38 4.88 -9.81 -11.20
C ASN A 38 4.02 -9.74 -9.93
N THR A 39 3.57 -10.89 -9.42
CA THR A 39 2.67 -11.06 -8.28
C THR A 39 3.27 -10.60 -6.95
N ASN A 40 4.46 -10.02 -6.95
CA ASN A 40 5.12 -9.46 -5.76
C ASN A 40 5.36 -7.94 -5.83
N GLN A 41 4.76 -7.25 -6.78
CA GLN A 41 4.65 -5.80 -6.63
C GLN A 41 3.66 -5.53 -5.49
N ARG A 42 4.19 -5.24 -4.29
CA ARG A 42 3.51 -4.31 -3.39
C ARG A 42 3.12 -3.17 -4.31
N ARG A 43 1.82 -2.95 -4.47
CA ARG A 43 1.31 -1.86 -5.31
C ARG A 43 1.79 -0.58 -4.63
N ASP A 44 2.97 -0.12 -5.03
CA ASP A 44 3.45 1.20 -4.66
C ASP A 44 2.49 2.17 -5.32
N LEU A 45 1.45 2.53 -4.57
CA LEU A 45 0.48 3.51 -5.01
C LEU A 45 1.25 4.79 -5.28
N SER A 46 1.18 5.29 -6.50
CA SER A 46 1.81 6.57 -6.80
C SER A 46 1.25 7.63 -5.84
N PRO A 47 2.03 8.63 -5.45
CA PRO A 47 1.55 9.69 -4.57
C PRO A 47 0.23 10.31 -5.03
N LEU A 48 0.06 10.50 -6.34
CA LEU A 48 -1.18 11.04 -6.91
C LEU A 48 -2.36 10.08 -6.75
N ALA A 49 -2.15 8.78 -6.97
CA ALA A 49 -3.19 7.78 -6.77
C ALA A 49 -3.62 7.72 -5.30
N LEU A 50 -2.67 7.86 -4.37
CA LEU A 50 -2.94 7.91 -2.94
C LEU A 50 -3.75 9.15 -2.55
N VAL A 51 -3.40 10.34 -3.07
CA VAL A 51 -4.17 11.58 -2.89
C VAL A 51 -5.61 11.39 -3.34
N THR A 52 -5.82 10.87 -4.55
CA THR A 52 -7.17 10.64 -5.11
C THR A 52 -7.97 9.67 -4.25
N LEU A 53 -7.35 8.58 -3.83
CA LEU A 53 -8.02 7.54 -3.06
C LEU A 53 -8.40 8.01 -1.65
N ILE A 54 -7.55 8.81 -1.00
CA ILE A 54 -7.87 9.40 0.29
C ILE A 54 -8.99 10.43 0.11
N ASN A 55 -8.89 11.34 -0.87
CA ASN A 55 -9.89 12.39 -1.09
C ASN A 55 -11.29 11.84 -1.40
N ASN A 56 -11.38 10.69 -2.04
CA ASN A 56 -12.68 10.05 -2.30
C ASN A 56 -13.40 9.58 -1.03
N LYS A 57 -12.64 9.27 0.04
CA LYS A 57 -13.19 8.75 1.30
C LYS A 57 -13.21 9.79 2.42
N LEU A 58 -12.38 10.83 2.31
CA LEU A 58 -12.14 11.77 3.40
C LEU A 58 -13.41 12.49 3.86
N PRO A 59 -14.28 13.03 2.98
CA PRO A 59 -15.49 13.71 3.41
C PRO A 59 -16.40 12.82 4.26
N ASP A 60 -16.59 11.57 3.86
CA ASP A 60 -17.46 10.63 4.57
C ASP A 60 -16.91 10.25 5.94
N VAL A 61 -15.60 10.00 6.02
CA VAL A 61 -14.94 9.64 7.28
C VAL A 61 -14.92 10.83 8.24
N VAL A 62 -14.63 12.04 7.75
CA VAL A 62 -14.67 13.26 8.56
C VAL A 62 -16.09 13.47 9.08
N ALA A 63 -17.12 13.39 8.24
CA ALA A 63 -18.52 13.55 8.64
C ALA A 63 -18.92 12.52 9.72
N LYS A 64 -18.50 11.27 9.57
CA LYS A 64 -18.75 10.19 10.54
C LYS A 64 -18.09 10.45 11.89
N GLN A 65 -16.92 11.07 11.91
CA GLN A 65 -16.20 11.39 13.14
C GLN A 65 -16.66 12.70 13.80
N MET A 66 -17.53 13.48 13.13
CA MET A 66 -18.08 14.73 13.66
C MET A 66 -19.19 14.48 14.66
N VAL A 67 -18.86 13.90 15.81
CA VAL A 67 -19.77 13.59 16.93
C VAL A 67 -19.23 14.21 18.24
N PRO A 68 -20.11 14.55 19.21
CA PRO A 68 -19.66 15.06 20.49
C PRO A 68 -18.62 14.12 21.15
N PRO A 69 -17.60 14.65 21.87
CA PRO A 69 -17.32 16.06 22.17
C PRO A 69 -16.67 16.88 21.05
N ARG A 70 -16.37 16.24 19.92
CA ARG A 70 -15.77 16.90 18.73
C ARG A 70 -16.73 17.88 18.08
N LEU A 71 -16.29 18.52 16.99
CA LEU A 71 -17.18 19.34 16.17
C LEU A 71 -18.35 18.51 15.65
N GLN A 72 -19.57 19.03 15.81
CA GLN A 72 -20.77 18.35 15.36
C GLN A 72 -21.05 18.61 13.87
N LEU A 73 -21.50 17.58 13.19
CA LEU A 73 -21.95 17.70 11.80
C LEU A 73 -23.26 18.50 11.75
N ARG A 74 -23.22 19.71 11.19
CA ARG A 74 -24.41 20.54 10.94
C ARG A 74 -24.68 20.71 9.46
N THR A 75 -23.74 21.32 8.74
CA THR A 75 -23.88 21.61 7.30
C THR A 75 -23.02 20.71 6.43
N GLY A 76 -22.12 19.92 7.01
CA GLY A 76 -21.14 19.13 6.27
C GLY A 76 -20.02 19.94 5.61
N ARG A 77 -20.03 21.28 5.72
CA ARG A 77 -19.08 22.16 5.05
C ARG A 77 -17.63 21.82 5.41
N LEU A 78 -17.32 21.57 6.69
CA LEU A 78 -15.98 21.16 7.10
C LEU A 78 -15.54 19.85 6.40
N ALA A 79 -16.42 18.85 6.43
CA ALA A 79 -16.13 17.55 5.82
C ALA A 79 -15.88 17.65 4.30
N GLN A 80 -16.67 18.47 3.62
CA GLN A 80 -16.54 18.69 2.16
C GLN A 80 -15.33 19.53 1.79
N SER A 81 -14.90 20.46 2.67
CA SER A 81 -13.74 21.31 2.43
C SER A 81 -12.41 20.62 2.72
N ALA A 82 -12.42 19.59 3.56
CA ALA A 82 -11.22 18.83 3.91
C ALA A 82 -10.71 18.04 2.70
N ARG A 83 -9.45 18.29 2.32
CA ARG A 83 -8.81 17.61 1.19
C ARG A 83 -7.32 17.45 1.38
N VAL A 84 -6.80 16.36 0.91
CA VAL A 84 -5.36 16.11 0.78
C VAL A 84 -4.86 16.78 -0.48
N ILE A 85 -3.75 17.50 -0.38
CA ILE A 85 -3.12 18.22 -1.50
C ILE A 85 -1.95 17.44 -2.05
N ASP A 86 -1.08 16.93 -1.15
CA ASP A 86 0.12 16.24 -1.55
C ASP A 86 0.49 15.09 -0.60
N VAL A 87 1.33 14.22 -1.09
CA VAL A 87 1.98 13.17 -0.30
C VAL A 87 3.46 13.20 -0.63
N GLN A 88 4.27 13.43 0.37
CA GLN A 88 5.73 13.49 0.26
C GLN A 88 6.36 12.41 1.14
N ALA A 89 7.50 11.86 0.71
CA ALA A 89 8.29 11.00 1.57
C ALA A 89 9.13 11.86 2.54
N THR A 90 9.12 11.51 3.81
CA THR A 90 10.05 12.08 4.79
C THR A 90 11.46 11.57 4.55
N SER A 91 12.47 12.20 5.16
CA SER A 91 13.86 11.74 5.12
C SER A 91 14.05 10.29 5.61
N GLN A 92 13.11 9.82 6.41
CA GLN A 92 13.08 8.44 6.93
C GLN A 92 12.28 7.47 6.04
N GLY A 93 11.77 7.93 4.88
CA GLY A 93 11.00 7.13 3.94
C GLY A 93 9.52 6.93 4.32
N PHE A 94 9.01 7.59 5.36
CA PHE A 94 7.60 7.52 5.72
C PHE A 94 6.77 8.54 4.94
N PRO A 95 5.52 8.23 4.58
CA PRO A 95 4.64 9.18 3.92
C PRO A 95 4.27 10.33 4.86
N SER A 96 4.35 11.56 4.35
CA SER A 96 3.85 12.78 4.97
C SER A 96 2.74 13.34 4.10
N ILE A 97 1.51 13.37 4.62
CA ILE A 97 0.32 13.80 3.90
C ILE A 97 0.03 15.25 4.22
N GLY A 98 0.07 16.11 3.19
CA GLY A 98 -0.32 17.49 3.27
C GLY A 98 -1.82 17.66 3.01
N TYR A 99 -2.53 18.33 3.91
CA TYR A 99 -3.97 18.57 3.79
C TYR A 99 -4.33 20.03 4.06
N THR A 100 -5.49 20.43 3.57
CA THR A 100 -6.11 21.72 3.83
C THR A 100 -7.61 21.61 4.06
N TYR A 101 -8.23 22.64 4.56
CA TYR A 101 -9.67 22.79 4.74
C TYR A 101 -10.04 24.28 4.79
N ASP A 102 -11.33 24.61 4.70
CA ASP A 102 -11.80 25.98 4.86
C ASP A 102 -11.51 26.47 6.27
N LYS A 103 -10.58 27.43 6.40
CA LYS A 103 -10.21 27.98 7.71
C LYS A 103 -11.38 28.78 8.31
N ASP A 104 -12.09 29.49 7.49
CA ASP A 104 -13.22 30.30 7.90
C ASP A 104 -14.56 29.52 7.73
N PRO A 105 -15.36 29.34 8.79
CA PRO A 105 -15.24 29.85 10.16
C PRO A 105 -14.50 28.93 11.15
N TYR A 106 -13.91 27.83 10.72
CA TYR A 106 -13.46 26.74 11.61
C TYR A 106 -12.18 27.03 12.40
N GLN A 107 -11.39 28.02 11.97
CA GLN A 107 -10.15 28.36 12.69
C GLN A 107 -10.37 28.84 14.14
N VAL A 108 -11.56 29.32 14.48
CA VAL A 108 -11.89 29.75 15.84
C VAL A 108 -11.86 28.60 16.85
N PHE A 109 -12.01 27.37 16.39
CA PHE A 109 -11.98 26.15 17.20
C PHE A 109 -10.56 25.55 17.30
N GLU A 110 -9.61 26.03 16.49
CA GLU A 110 -8.23 25.56 16.56
C GLU A 110 -7.64 25.86 17.94
N ALA A 111 -6.96 24.88 18.54
CA ALA A 111 -6.32 25.05 19.85
C ALA A 111 -5.31 26.23 19.90
N SER A 112 -4.78 26.62 18.74
CA SER A 112 -3.86 27.74 18.58
C SER A 112 -4.52 29.08 18.33
N SER A 113 -5.85 29.15 18.19
CA SER A 113 -6.56 30.40 17.85
C SER A 113 -6.64 31.41 18.99
N GLY A 114 -6.47 30.96 20.25
CA GLY A 114 -6.59 31.82 21.42
C GLY A 114 -8.01 32.35 21.68
N THR A 115 -9.04 31.86 20.96
CA THR A 115 -10.43 32.25 21.16
C THR A 115 -11.05 31.47 22.31
N ARG A 116 -12.16 31.97 22.87
CA ARG A 116 -12.94 31.26 23.90
C ARG A 116 -13.52 29.94 23.41
N PHE A 117 -13.55 29.70 22.12
CA PHE A 117 -14.07 28.50 21.47
C PHE A 117 -12.97 27.49 21.16
N SER A 118 -11.71 27.87 21.35
CA SER A 118 -10.57 27.00 21.10
C SER A 118 -10.54 25.86 22.10
N ASP A 119 -10.55 24.65 21.57
CA ASP A 119 -10.51 23.43 22.37
C ASP A 119 -9.82 22.33 21.56
N ARG A 120 -8.95 21.58 22.23
CA ARG A 120 -8.20 20.50 21.58
C ARG A 120 -9.12 19.39 21.03
N GLU A 121 -10.22 19.11 21.71
CA GLU A 121 -11.17 18.09 21.26
C GLU A 121 -12.00 18.58 20.06
N ARG A 122 -12.25 19.88 19.99
CA ARG A 122 -13.01 20.52 18.91
C ARG A 122 -12.13 21.06 17.77
N ASP A 123 -10.83 20.86 17.84
CA ASP A 123 -9.91 21.32 16.81
C ASP A 123 -10.13 20.55 15.50
N PRO A 124 -10.48 21.24 14.39
CA PRO A 124 -10.72 20.60 13.10
C PRO A 124 -9.47 19.87 12.58
N ARG A 125 -8.28 20.32 12.95
CA ARG A 125 -7.01 19.66 12.56
C ARG A 125 -6.89 18.27 13.16
N THR A 126 -7.22 18.13 14.45
CA THR A 126 -7.20 16.83 15.14
C THR A 126 -8.21 15.86 14.51
N LEU A 127 -9.39 16.37 14.16
CA LEU A 127 -10.44 15.58 13.52
C LEU A 127 -10.01 15.08 12.13
N ILE A 128 -9.49 15.97 11.29
CA ILE A 128 -9.04 15.63 9.93
C ILE A 128 -7.81 14.69 9.99
N ASP A 129 -6.86 14.93 10.88
CA ASP A 129 -5.70 14.06 11.08
C ASP A 129 -6.13 12.63 11.45
N ALA A 130 -7.04 12.49 12.40
CA ALA A 130 -7.58 11.18 12.79
C ALA A 130 -8.28 10.47 11.60
N SER A 131 -9.05 11.23 10.80
CA SER A 131 -9.73 10.69 9.61
C SER A 131 -8.75 10.23 8.53
N ILE A 132 -7.70 11.00 8.27
CA ILE A 132 -6.64 10.61 7.33
C ILE A 132 -5.95 9.34 7.81
N ARG A 133 -5.63 9.24 9.10
CA ARG A 133 -4.99 8.05 9.68
C ARG A 133 -5.89 6.81 9.59
N GLU A 134 -7.19 6.96 9.82
CA GLU A 134 -8.16 5.86 9.68
C GLU A 134 -8.18 5.33 8.25
N ILE A 135 -8.25 6.21 7.25
CA ILE A 135 -8.22 5.82 5.84
C ILE A 135 -6.87 5.18 5.48
N ALA A 136 -5.78 5.82 5.89
CA ALA A 136 -4.43 5.35 5.59
C ALA A 136 -4.13 3.98 6.21
N ALA A 137 -4.65 3.69 7.40
CA ALA A 137 -4.49 2.38 8.05
C ALA A 137 -5.07 1.23 7.22
N THR A 138 -6.05 1.51 6.35
CA THR A 138 -6.60 0.50 5.42
C THR A 138 -5.75 0.30 4.18
N LEU A 139 -4.85 1.23 3.87
CA LEU A 139 -4.07 1.25 2.64
C LEU A 139 -2.64 0.78 2.81
N PHE A 140 -2.06 1.07 3.94
CA PHE A 140 -0.67 0.70 4.24
C PHE A 140 -0.46 0.53 5.75
N THR A 141 0.45 -0.36 6.09
CA THR A 141 0.92 -0.56 7.47
C THR A 141 2.22 0.23 7.66
N GLY A 142 2.27 1.10 8.67
CA GLY A 142 3.48 1.86 8.98
C GLY A 142 3.22 3.21 9.62
N ARG A 143 4.28 3.98 9.83
CA ARG A 143 4.18 5.34 10.35
C ARG A 143 3.72 6.30 9.26
N LEU A 144 2.87 7.21 9.65
CA LEU A 144 2.29 8.24 8.80
C LEU A 144 2.41 9.59 9.51
N PHE A 145 2.77 10.61 8.77
CA PHE A 145 2.77 11.99 9.24
C PHE A 145 1.73 12.79 8.46
N THR A 146 1.04 13.67 9.14
CA THR A 146 0.11 14.61 8.55
C THR A 146 0.59 16.03 8.82
N ARG A 147 0.39 16.92 7.87
CA ARG A 147 0.72 18.34 8.01
C ARG A 147 -0.38 19.19 7.39
N ARG A 148 -0.76 20.29 8.06
CA ARG A 148 -1.63 21.29 7.49
C ARG A 148 -0.82 22.22 6.58
N ILE A 149 -1.36 22.52 5.43
CA ILE A 149 -0.85 23.47 4.46
C ILE A 149 -1.68 24.75 4.50
#